data_d78b604ad33e74e6665fb64b7f115dbb
#
_entry.id   d78b604ad33e74e6665fb64b7f115dbb
#
_cell.length_a   1.000
_cell.length_b   1.000
_cell.length_c   1.000
_cell.angle_alpha   90.00
_cell.angle_beta   90.00
_cell.angle_gamma   90.00
#
_symmetry.space_group_name_H-M   'P 1'
#
loop_
_entity.id
_entity.type
_entity.pdbx_description
1 polymer ?
#
loop_
_entity_poly.entity_id
_entity_poly.type
_entity_poly.pdbx_seq_one_letter_code
_entity_poly.pdbx_strand_id
1 'polypeptide(L)'
;EVDFQTTAGDALKIYTTRPDTLFGATYMVISPEHPLIEKWADKLENMDEIRAYQEKAARKSDFERTEMAKEKTGVCLKGVRGINPVNDKEIPIFVSDYVLMSYGTGAIMAVPAHDTRDYEFAKVFDLPIIEVVKGGDVTKEAFTDCATGTMVNSGFLDGMSVEDAKVKIKGWLEATGKGKSKVNYKLRDWVFSRQRYWGEPIPVVYCDKCGWVGLPESELPLTLPDVESYMPTDTGESPLSTLESFINTTCPKCGGPAKRETDTMPQWAGSSWYYLRYCDPKNPNGIASKEALDYWMPVDWYNGGMEHTTLHLLYSRFWHKFLYDIGVVNTKEPYKRRTSHGMILGEDPDHPGKFTKMSKSKGNVINPDDVIKEYGADTLRLYDMFVGDFEKAAPWSTSSIRGCKRFLDRIWALQDNLIDGDTYRESLVRKMHQTIQKVSNDIKTLKFNTAIAAMMELLNEITATGSINKAEFRTLLILLNPFAPHITEELYETYCGGILHEQSWPTYDEELCKEDTIEI
;
A
#
# COMPACT_ATOMS: atom_id res chain seq x y z
N GLU A 1 -8.12 9.02 -26.62
CA GLU A 1 -7.27 8.30 -27.58
C GLU A 1 -7.09 9.12 -28.83
N VAL A 2 -5.88 9.10 -29.41
CA VAL A 2 -5.55 9.79 -30.66
C VAL A 2 -4.80 8.82 -31.57
N ASP A 3 -5.15 8.82 -32.86
CA ASP A 3 -4.54 7.98 -33.87
C ASP A 3 -3.49 8.77 -34.67
N PHE A 4 -2.23 8.38 -34.55
CA PHE A 4 -1.13 8.88 -35.37
C PHE A 4 -0.94 7.94 -36.56
N GLN A 5 -1.18 8.40 -37.76
CA GLN A 5 -0.85 7.63 -38.94
C GLN A 5 0.68 7.51 -39.07
N THR A 6 1.16 6.48 -39.74
CA THR A 6 2.57 6.29 -40.00
C THR A 6 2.87 6.26 -41.50
N THR A 7 4.09 6.56 -41.87
CA THR A 7 4.56 6.43 -43.26
C THR A 7 4.52 4.98 -43.76
N ALA A 8 4.39 4.02 -42.86
CA ALA A 8 4.20 2.60 -43.18
C ALA A 8 2.74 2.24 -43.51
N GLY A 9 1.78 3.15 -43.28
CA GLY A 9 0.35 2.94 -43.55
C GLY A 9 -0.47 2.42 -42.39
N ASP A 10 0.13 2.20 -41.24
CA ASP A 10 -0.54 1.78 -40.01
C ASP A 10 -0.80 3.00 -39.10
N ALA A 11 -1.77 2.87 -38.19
CA ALA A 11 -2.03 3.85 -37.15
C ALA A 11 -1.42 3.42 -35.80
N LEU A 12 -0.65 4.30 -35.18
CA LEU A 12 -0.25 4.21 -33.78
C LEU A 12 -1.29 4.91 -32.93
N LYS A 13 -1.97 4.17 -32.09
CA LYS A 13 -2.95 4.69 -31.14
C LYS A 13 -2.24 5.08 -29.85
N ILE A 14 -2.44 6.31 -29.41
CA ILE A 14 -1.94 6.78 -28.11
C ILE A 14 -3.09 7.17 -27.19
N TYR A 15 -2.84 7.15 -25.88
CA TYR A 15 -3.71 7.72 -24.86
C TYR A 15 -3.04 8.94 -24.23
N THR A 16 -3.75 10.07 -24.18
CA THR A 16 -3.26 11.28 -23.52
C THR A 16 -4.35 11.98 -22.73
N THR A 17 -4.01 12.56 -21.59
CA THR A 17 -4.84 13.50 -20.83
C THR A 17 -4.62 14.95 -21.27
N ARG A 18 -3.65 15.19 -22.15
CA ARG A 18 -3.24 16.50 -22.65
C ARG A 18 -3.32 16.58 -24.19
N PRO A 19 -4.51 16.39 -24.78
CA PRO A 19 -4.66 16.52 -26.23
C PRO A 19 -4.43 17.97 -26.73
N ASP A 20 -4.55 18.97 -25.87
CA ASP A 20 -4.22 20.37 -26.12
C ASP A 20 -2.77 20.57 -26.55
N THR A 21 -1.83 19.73 -26.12
CA THR A 21 -0.41 19.86 -26.44
C THR A 21 0.04 19.11 -27.71
N LEU A 22 -0.88 18.54 -28.48
CA LEU A 22 -0.57 17.79 -29.72
C LEU A 22 0.33 18.54 -30.71
N PHE A 23 0.17 19.86 -30.83
CA PHE A 23 1.03 20.69 -31.73
C PHE A 23 2.49 20.70 -31.28
N GLY A 24 2.77 20.43 -30.00
CA GLY A 24 4.11 20.34 -29.44
C GLY A 24 4.70 18.93 -29.45
N ALA A 25 3.98 17.94 -29.98
CA ALA A 25 4.50 16.58 -30.11
C ALA A 25 5.55 16.54 -31.25
N THR A 26 6.81 16.32 -30.85
CA THR A 26 7.97 16.36 -31.77
C THR A 26 8.55 14.99 -32.05
N TYR A 27 8.18 13.97 -31.29
CA TYR A 27 8.52 12.58 -31.55
C TYR A 27 7.49 11.65 -30.88
N MET A 28 7.57 10.37 -31.20
CA MET A 28 6.80 9.31 -30.58
C MET A 28 7.73 8.27 -29.98
N VAL A 29 7.25 7.55 -28.97
CA VAL A 29 7.97 6.42 -28.40
C VAL A 29 7.03 5.22 -28.31
N ILE A 30 7.55 4.05 -28.70
CA ILE A 30 6.85 2.78 -28.57
C ILE A 30 7.63 1.82 -27.68
N SER A 31 6.91 0.93 -27.03
CA SER A 31 7.49 -0.14 -26.23
C SER A 31 8.36 -1.08 -27.08
N PRO A 32 9.46 -1.61 -26.55
CA PRO A 32 10.25 -2.65 -27.25
C PRO A 32 9.44 -3.86 -27.68
N GLU A 33 8.37 -4.19 -26.97
CA GLU A 33 7.48 -5.33 -27.24
C GLU A 33 6.31 -4.97 -28.20
N HIS A 34 6.28 -3.77 -28.75
CA HIS A 34 5.17 -3.33 -29.58
C HIS A 34 5.07 -4.13 -30.89
N PRO A 35 3.91 -4.75 -31.20
CA PRO A 35 3.78 -5.69 -32.33
C PRO A 35 4.02 -5.07 -33.72
N LEU A 36 3.86 -3.76 -33.85
CA LEU A 36 4.13 -3.08 -35.12
C LEU A 36 5.61 -3.08 -35.50
N ILE A 37 6.55 -3.27 -34.56
CA ILE A 37 7.98 -3.36 -34.86
C ILE A 37 8.25 -4.53 -35.81
N GLU A 38 7.76 -5.72 -35.48
CA GLU A 38 7.91 -6.91 -36.33
C GLU A 38 7.12 -6.77 -37.64
N LYS A 39 5.95 -6.14 -37.62
CA LYS A 39 5.18 -5.85 -38.84
C LYS A 39 5.91 -4.93 -39.81
N TRP A 40 6.76 -4.04 -39.31
CA TRP A 40 7.55 -3.10 -40.10
C TRP A 40 8.95 -3.60 -40.41
N ALA A 41 9.33 -4.83 -40.03
CA ALA A 41 10.70 -5.32 -40.16
C ALA A 41 11.30 -5.13 -41.55
N ASP A 42 10.51 -5.37 -42.60
CA ASP A 42 10.97 -5.18 -44.02
C ASP A 42 11.10 -3.71 -44.44
N LYS A 43 10.56 -2.76 -43.66
CA LYS A 43 10.59 -1.32 -43.91
C LYS A 43 11.63 -0.60 -43.06
N LEU A 44 12.19 -1.29 -42.05
CA LEU A 44 13.14 -0.76 -41.08
C LEU A 44 14.57 -1.03 -41.53
N GLU A 45 15.34 0.04 -41.74
CA GLU A 45 16.74 -0.05 -42.17
C GLU A 45 17.70 -0.49 -41.08
N ASN A 46 17.31 -0.38 -39.79
CA ASN A 46 18.13 -0.68 -38.61
C ASN A 46 17.54 -1.74 -37.68
N MET A 47 16.91 -2.75 -38.24
CA MET A 47 16.23 -3.80 -37.46
C MET A 47 17.16 -4.56 -36.49
N ASP A 48 18.43 -4.77 -36.86
CA ASP A 48 19.41 -5.43 -36.00
C ASP A 48 19.70 -4.61 -34.73
N GLU A 49 19.80 -3.27 -34.85
CA GLU A 49 19.96 -2.37 -33.72
C GLU A 49 18.74 -2.41 -32.79
N ILE A 50 17.54 -2.45 -33.38
CA ILE A 50 16.27 -2.54 -32.63
C ILE A 50 16.19 -3.87 -31.87
N ARG A 51 16.52 -5.01 -32.50
CA ARG A 51 16.53 -6.32 -31.85
C ARG A 51 17.51 -6.39 -30.69
N ALA A 52 18.71 -5.87 -30.86
CA ALA A 52 19.69 -5.78 -29.80
C ALA A 52 19.17 -4.95 -28.59
N TYR A 53 18.42 -3.88 -28.87
CA TYR A 53 17.78 -3.08 -27.84
C TYR A 53 16.63 -3.84 -27.15
N GLN A 54 15.80 -4.56 -27.90
CA GLN A 54 14.72 -5.40 -27.37
C GLN A 54 15.25 -6.47 -26.42
N GLU A 55 16.33 -7.16 -26.79
CA GLU A 55 16.99 -8.15 -25.93
C GLU A 55 17.52 -7.54 -24.62
N LYS A 56 18.10 -6.35 -24.70
CA LYS A 56 18.57 -5.61 -23.52
C LYS A 56 17.41 -5.19 -22.62
N ALA A 57 16.31 -4.73 -23.20
CA ALA A 57 15.12 -4.31 -22.48
C ALA A 57 14.40 -5.49 -21.80
N ALA A 58 14.35 -6.65 -22.46
CA ALA A 58 13.71 -7.85 -21.93
C ALA A 58 14.36 -8.41 -20.65
N ARG A 59 15.61 -8.04 -20.38
CA ARG A 59 16.33 -8.43 -19.15
C ARG A 59 16.00 -7.55 -17.94
N LYS A 60 15.24 -6.46 -18.13
CA LYS A 60 14.86 -5.52 -17.09
C LYS A 60 13.42 -5.73 -16.67
N SER A 61 13.14 -5.67 -15.38
CA SER A 61 11.78 -5.60 -14.85
C SER A 61 11.11 -4.24 -15.17
N ASP A 62 9.80 -4.18 -15.14
CA ASP A 62 9.03 -2.94 -15.32
C ASP A 62 9.46 -1.85 -14.33
N PHE A 63 9.81 -2.22 -13.10
CA PHE A 63 10.30 -1.30 -12.07
C PHE A 63 11.67 -0.69 -12.44
N GLU A 64 12.59 -1.51 -12.92
CA GLU A 64 13.91 -1.03 -13.38
C GLU A 64 13.79 -0.13 -14.60
N ARG A 65 12.82 -0.39 -15.48
CA ARG A 65 12.56 0.39 -16.69
C ARG A 65 11.96 1.76 -16.38
N THR A 66 11.14 1.89 -15.34
CA THR A 66 10.38 3.13 -15.07
C THR A 66 10.90 3.96 -13.91
N GLU A 67 11.28 3.31 -12.78
CA GLU A 67 11.62 4.02 -11.54
C GLU A 67 13.14 4.13 -11.31
N MET A 68 13.92 3.15 -11.80
CA MET A 68 15.37 3.12 -11.59
C MET A 68 16.17 3.65 -12.78
N ALA A 69 15.55 3.91 -13.92
CA ALA A 69 16.25 4.36 -15.13
C ALA A 69 16.76 5.81 -14.98
N LYS A 70 18.06 5.95 -14.71
CA LYS A 70 18.75 7.26 -14.64
C LYS A 70 19.15 7.79 -16.00
N GLU A 71 19.39 6.91 -16.97
CA GLU A 71 19.81 7.26 -18.32
C GLU A 71 18.66 7.13 -19.30
N LYS A 72 18.53 8.10 -20.22
CA LYS A 72 17.56 8.04 -21.32
C LYS A 72 18.19 7.28 -22.47
N THR A 73 17.64 6.10 -22.75
CA THR A 73 18.09 5.22 -23.83
C THR A 73 16.96 4.96 -24.83
N GLY A 74 17.28 4.74 -26.08
CA GLY A 74 16.31 4.41 -27.12
C GLY A 74 16.96 4.27 -28.48
N VAL A 75 16.24 3.67 -29.42
CA VAL A 75 16.65 3.49 -30.82
C VAL A 75 15.61 4.17 -31.71
N CYS A 76 16.06 5.08 -32.57
CA CYS A 76 15.21 5.71 -33.58
C CYS A 76 14.90 4.72 -34.71
N LEU A 77 13.64 4.55 -35.07
CA LEU A 77 13.25 3.77 -36.25
C LEU A 77 13.67 4.49 -37.51
N LYS A 78 14.47 3.84 -38.35
CA LYS A 78 14.86 4.34 -39.67
C LYS A 78 13.97 3.70 -40.73
N GLY A 79 13.32 4.55 -41.56
CA GLY A 79 12.39 4.11 -42.61
C GLY A 79 10.90 4.24 -42.26
N VAL A 80 10.55 4.38 -40.99
CA VAL A 80 9.14 4.59 -40.54
C VAL A 80 9.05 5.81 -39.62
N ARG A 81 8.09 6.70 -39.89
CA ARG A 81 7.83 7.91 -39.12
C ARG A 81 6.35 8.01 -38.74
N GLY A 82 6.05 8.67 -37.63
CA GLY A 82 4.69 9.04 -37.25
C GLY A 82 4.26 10.34 -37.95
N ILE A 83 2.97 10.48 -38.20
CA ILE A 83 2.37 11.69 -38.79
C ILE A 83 1.51 12.35 -37.74
N ASN A 84 1.88 13.52 -37.27
CA ASN A 84 1.14 14.26 -36.27
C ASN A 84 -0.25 14.67 -36.81
N PRO A 85 -1.36 14.23 -36.22
CA PRO A 85 -2.71 14.43 -36.79
C PRO A 85 -3.17 15.88 -36.90
N VAL A 86 -2.58 16.82 -36.12
CA VAL A 86 -3.03 18.22 -36.10
C VAL A 86 -2.32 19.13 -37.11
N ASN A 87 -1.14 18.73 -37.62
CA ASN A 87 -0.34 19.56 -38.52
C ASN A 87 0.30 18.78 -39.69
N ASP A 88 -0.01 17.49 -39.80
CA ASP A 88 0.46 16.52 -40.79
C ASP A 88 2.01 16.44 -40.91
N LYS A 89 2.75 16.90 -39.89
CA LYS A 89 4.22 16.80 -39.86
C LYS A 89 4.65 15.38 -39.53
N GLU A 90 5.66 14.93 -40.26
CA GLU A 90 6.36 13.69 -39.95
C GLU A 90 7.27 13.87 -38.73
N ILE A 91 7.14 13.03 -37.74
CA ILE A 91 7.95 12.99 -36.52
C ILE A 91 8.63 11.63 -36.35
N PRO A 92 9.84 11.56 -35.78
CA PRO A 92 10.53 10.31 -35.56
C PRO A 92 9.80 9.45 -34.52
N ILE A 93 9.95 8.13 -34.68
CA ILE A 93 9.47 7.13 -33.71
C ILE A 93 10.69 6.47 -33.09
N PHE A 94 10.73 6.41 -31.77
CA PHE A 94 11.76 5.72 -31.00
C PHE A 94 11.21 4.46 -30.37
N VAL A 95 12.03 3.45 -30.24
CA VAL A 95 11.82 2.30 -29.33
C VAL A 95 12.56 2.62 -28.05
N SER A 96 11.86 2.64 -26.91
CA SER A 96 12.49 2.87 -25.62
C SER A 96 11.83 2.09 -24.50
N ASP A 97 12.65 1.63 -23.57
CA ASP A 97 12.25 0.72 -22.48
C ASP A 97 11.41 1.39 -21.38
N TYR A 98 11.32 2.73 -21.33
CA TYR A 98 10.44 3.41 -20.37
C TYR A 98 8.95 3.39 -20.77
N VAL A 99 8.62 2.99 -21.99
CA VAL A 99 7.25 2.76 -22.44
C VAL A 99 6.92 1.28 -22.29
N LEU A 100 5.81 0.97 -21.60
CA LEU A 100 5.39 -0.40 -21.28
C LEU A 100 4.15 -0.78 -22.09
N MET A 101 4.09 -2.03 -22.58
CA MET A 101 2.87 -2.60 -23.17
C MET A 101 1.75 -2.78 -22.16
N SER A 102 2.09 -2.97 -20.89
CA SER A 102 1.12 -3.13 -19.79
C SER A 102 0.40 -1.82 -19.42
N TYR A 103 0.83 -0.68 -19.96
CA TYR A 103 0.24 0.62 -19.67
C TYR A 103 -0.19 1.36 -20.94
N GLY A 104 -1.51 1.58 -21.06
CA GLY A 104 -2.07 2.28 -22.23
C GLY A 104 -2.07 1.43 -23.49
N THR A 105 -1.46 1.93 -24.55
CA THR A 105 -1.42 1.30 -25.88
C THR A 105 -0.02 0.81 -26.27
N GLY A 106 0.95 0.91 -25.35
CA GLY A 106 2.36 0.64 -25.67
C GLY A 106 3.01 1.71 -26.58
N ALA A 107 2.32 2.84 -26.80
CA ALA A 107 2.81 3.97 -27.58
C ALA A 107 2.45 5.30 -26.92
N ILE A 108 3.34 6.28 -26.98
CA ILE A 108 3.12 7.64 -26.48
C ILE A 108 3.53 8.67 -27.51
N MET A 109 2.89 9.83 -27.50
CA MET A 109 3.45 11.06 -28.06
C MET A 109 4.32 11.74 -27.01
N ALA A 110 5.38 12.39 -27.42
CA ALA A 110 6.27 13.13 -26.54
C ALA A 110 6.20 14.63 -26.80
N VAL A 111 6.03 15.39 -25.72
CA VAL A 111 5.92 16.86 -25.75
C VAL A 111 7.01 17.48 -24.87
N PRO A 112 8.23 17.62 -25.38
CA PRO A 112 9.40 18.03 -24.60
C PRO A 112 9.25 19.35 -23.84
N ALA A 113 8.53 20.30 -24.42
CA ALA A 113 8.34 21.60 -23.78
C ALA A 113 7.55 21.53 -22.45
N HIS A 114 6.74 20.47 -22.23
CA HIS A 114 5.78 20.39 -21.12
C HIS A 114 5.82 19.09 -20.30
N ASP A 115 6.81 18.23 -20.53
CA ASP A 115 7.08 17.03 -19.74
C ASP A 115 8.59 16.90 -19.52
N THR A 116 9.00 16.72 -18.25
CA THR A 116 10.43 16.66 -17.87
C THR A 116 11.14 15.46 -18.49
N ARG A 117 10.47 14.29 -18.55
CA ARG A 117 11.08 13.08 -19.14
C ARG A 117 11.26 13.22 -20.64
N ASP A 118 10.28 13.78 -21.30
CA ASP A 118 10.34 14.06 -22.74
C ASP A 118 11.40 15.13 -23.05
N TYR A 119 11.54 16.14 -22.17
CA TYR A 119 12.56 17.18 -22.31
C TYR A 119 13.98 16.60 -22.23
N GLU A 120 14.24 15.78 -21.20
CA GLU A 120 15.53 15.12 -21.00
C GLU A 120 15.86 14.19 -22.18
N PHE A 121 14.89 13.43 -22.66
CA PHE A 121 15.06 12.57 -23.83
C PHE A 121 15.35 13.38 -25.08
N ALA A 122 14.60 14.46 -25.32
CA ALA A 122 14.82 15.35 -26.47
C ALA A 122 16.21 15.98 -26.44
N LYS A 123 16.74 16.34 -25.28
CA LYS A 123 18.12 16.84 -25.12
C LYS A 123 19.17 15.78 -25.46
N VAL A 124 18.98 14.53 -25.05
CA VAL A 124 19.91 13.44 -25.36
C VAL A 124 19.96 13.12 -26.85
N PHE A 125 18.81 13.17 -27.53
CA PHE A 125 18.69 12.81 -28.95
C PHE A 125 18.62 14.02 -29.90
N ASP A 126 18.90 15.23 -29.42
CA ASP A 126 18.90 16.50 -30.18
C ASP A 126 17.58 16.72 -30.97
N LEU A 127 16.45 16.53 -30.27
CA LEU A 127 15.11 16.65 -30.85
C LEU A 127 14.52 18.05 -30.63
N PRO A 128 13.63 18.54 -31.51
CA PRO A 128 12.98 19.83 -31.36
C PRO A 128 12.14 19.94 -30.08
N ILE A 129 12.20 21.12 -29.42
CA ILE A 129 11.39 21.48 -28.27
C ILE A 129 10.51 22.66 -28.66
N ILE A 130 9.19 22.47 -28.68
CA ILE A 130 8.22 23.47 -29.16
C ILE A 130 7.29 23.85 -28.00
N GLU A 131 7.38 25.09 -27.52
CA GLU A 131 6.44 25.64 -26.53
C GLU A 131 5.04 25.72 -27.12
N VAL A 132 4.05 25.15 -26.46
CA VAL A 132 2.63 25.22 -26.85
C VAL A 132 1.72 25.77 -25.76
N VAL A 133 2.19 25.88 -24.52
CA VAL A 133 1.55 26.62 -23.44
C VAL A 133 2.54 27.69 -22.96
N LYS A 134 2.16 28.96 -23.05
CA LYS A 134 3.01 30.09 -22.68
C LYS A 134 3.21 30.17 -21.16
N GLY A 135 4.45 30.33 -20.69
CA GLY A 135 4.67 30.61 -19.26
C GLY A 135 6.06 30.26 -18.71
N GLY A 136 6.89 29.51 -19.44
CA GLY A 136 8.24 29.12 -18.99
C GLY A 136 9.33 29.45 -19.99
N ASP A 137 10.58 29.19 -19.64
CA ASP A 137 11.74 29.27 -20.53
C ASP A 137 12.15 27.84 -20.95
N VAL A 138 11.48 27.34 -22.00
CA VAL A 138 11.70 25.98 -22.52
C VAL A 138 13.11 25.77 -23.12
N THR A 139 13.93 26.80 -23.18
CA THR A 139 15.34 26.66 -23.57
C THR A 139 16.20 26.11 -22.44
N LYS A 140 15.76 26.30 -21.20
CA LYS A 140 16.46 25.87 -19.98
C LYS A 140 15.90 24.58 -19.37
N GLU A 141 14.56 24.49 -19.29
CA GLU A 141 13.86 23.37 -18.68
C GLU A 141 12.45 23.20 -19.24
N ALA A 142 11.82 22.06 -18.99
CA ALA A 142 10.43 21.85 -19.33
C ALA A 142 9.50 22.72 -18.47
N PHE A 143 8.56 23.41 -19.10
CA PHE A 143 7.49 24.12 -18.39
C PHE A 143 6.36 23.16 -18.03
N THR A 144 6.39 22.60 -16.83
CA THR A 144 5.43 21.58 -16.36
C THR A 144 4.22 22.16 -15.67
N ASP A 145 4.26 23.40 -15.19
CA ASP A 145 3.11 24.10 -14.59
C ASP A 145 2.19 24.67 -15.70
N CYS A 146 1.77 23.80 -16.58
CA CYS A 146 0.98 24.10 -17.76
C CYS A 146 -0.47 23.60 -17.67
N ALA A 147 -1.00 23.41 -16.47
CA ALA A 147 -2.42 23.04 -16.24
C ALA A 147 -3.36 24.19 -16.63
N THR A 148 -2.90 25.42 -16.45
CA THR A 148 -3.53 26.69 -16.86
C THR A 148 -2.58 27.43 -17.77
N GLY A 149 -3.05 28.45 -18.47
CA GLY A 149 -2.22 29.27 -19.36
C GLY A 149 -2.87 29.50 -20.72
N THR A 150 -2.12 30.13 -21.62
CA THR A 150 -2.57 30.47 -22.96
C THR A 150 -1.82 29.64 -24.01
N MET A 151 -2.57 29.08 -24.95
CA MET A 151 -2.01 28.30 -26.05
C MET A 151 -1.23 29.17 -27.02
N VAL A 152 -0.07 28.70 -27.43
CA VAL A 152 0.81 29.32 -28.48
C VAL A 152 1.34 28.24 -29.40
N ASN A 153 1.76 28.60 -30.62
CA ASN A 153 2.28 27.67 -31.64
C ASN A 153 1.37 26.45 -31.88
N SER A 154 0.08 26.61 -31.68
CA SER A 154 -0.93 25.52 -31.65
C SER A 154 -2.03 25.77 -32.70
N GLY A 155 -1.76 26.54 -33.74
CA GLY A 155 -2.64 26.77 -34.87
C GLY A 155 -4.02 27.26 -34.47
N PHE A 156 -5.07 26.47 -34.71
CA PHE A 156 -6.47 26.86 -34.39
C PHE A 156 -6.78 26.93 -32.90
N LEU A 157 -5.83 26.59 -32.01
CA LEU A 157 -5.93 26.71 -30.57
C LEU A 157 -5.21 27.96 -30.01
N ASP A 158 -4.44 28.66 -30.83
CA ASP A 158 -3.65 29.82 -30.39
C ASP A 158 -4.53 30.88 -29.73
N GLY A 159 -4.04 31.41 -28.61
CA GLY A 159 -4.72 32.44 -27.81
C GLY A 159 -5.82 31.90 -26.88
N MET A 160 -6.17 30.62 -26.96
CA MET A 160 -7.16 30.02 -26.06
C MET A 160 -6.58 29.71 -24.69
N SER A 161 -7.45 29.62 -23.67
CA SER A 161 -7.09 28.98 -22.43
C SER A 161 -6.82 27.48 -22.64
N VAL A 162 -5.99 26.87 -21.79
CA VAL A 162 -5.76 25.41 -21.83
C VAL A 162 -7.06 24.62 -21.69
N GLU A 163 -7.99 25.11 -20.86
CA GLU A 163 -9.30 24.45 -20.65
C GLU A 163 -10.15 24.45 -21.92
N ASP A 164 -10.31 25.62 -22.59
CA ASP A 164 -11.05 25.75 -23.83
C ASP A 164 -10.39 24.97 -24.96
N ALA A 165 -9.06 24.98 -25.02
CA ALA A 165 -8.28 24.22 -26.00
C ALA A 165 -8.52 22.71 -25.88
N LYS A 166 -8.58 22.16 -24.66
CA LYS A 166 -8.90 20.75 -24.41
C LYS A 166 -10.30 20.37 -24.93
N VAL A 167 -11.28 21.23 -24.73
CA VAL A 167 -12.63 21.01 -25.24
C VAL A 167 -12.63 21.04 -26.76
N LYS A 168 -12.04 22.08 -27.36
CA LYS A 168 -12.01 22.27 -28.80
C LYS A 168 -11.26 21.17 -29.55
N ILE A 169 -10.09 20.76 -29.07
CA ILE A 169 -9.29 19.72 -29.72
C ILE A 169 -9.97 18.34 -29.65
N LYS A 170 -10.65 18.00 -28.53
CA LYS A 170 -11.43 16.77 -28.43
C LYS A 170 -12.53 16.73 -29.50
N GLY A 171 -13.33 17.77 -29.60
CA GLY A 171 -14.37 17.86 -30.62
C GLY A 171 -13.80 17.79 -32.05
N TRP A 172 -12.65 18.42 -32.30
CA TRP A 172 -12.00 18.36 -33.62
C TRP A 172 -11.49 16.96 -33.95
N LEU A 173 -10.85 16.26 -32.98
CA LEU A 173 -10.36 14.88 -33.15
C LEU A 173 -11.51 13.92 -33.46
N GLU A 174 -12.64 14.06 -32.78
CA GLU A 174 -13.83 13.24 -33.01
C GLU A 174 -14.47 13.53 -34.37
N ALA A 175 -14.64 14.81 -34.71
CA ALA A 175 -15.22 15.23 -35.99
C ALA A 175 -14.38 14.81 -37.20
N THR A 176 -13.06 14.74 -37.07
CA THR A 176 -12.14 14.34 -38.15
C THR A 176 -11.85 12.83 -38.14
N GLY A 177 -12.36 12.07 -37.18
CA GLY A 177 -12.10 10.64 -37.04
C GLY A 177 -10.64 10.31 -36.66
N LYS A 178 -9.85 11.31 -36.18
CA LYS A 178 -8.46 11.15 -35.79
C LYS A 178 -8.29 10.81 -34.30
N GLY A 179 -9.39 10.68 -33.54
CA GLY A 179 -9.36 10.31 -32.13
C GLY A 179 -10.75 10.25 -31.52
N LYS A 180 -10.83 9.81 -30.28
CA LYS A 180 -12.07 9.74 -29.50
C LYS A 180 -11.82 9.96 -28.01
N SER A 181 -12.80 10.53 -27.32
CA SER A 181 -12.78 10.61 -25.87
C SER A 181 -12.94 9.20 -25.28
N LYS A 182 -12.07 8.86 -24.30
CA LYS A 182 -12.11 7.59 -23.58
C LYS A 182 -11.71 7.83 -22.12
N VAL A 183 -12.43 7.20 -21.22
CA VAL A 183 -12.10 7.19 -19.80
C VAL A 183 -11.23 5.97 -19.53
N ASN A 184 -10.01 6.21 -19.03
CA ASN A 184 -9.14 5.17 -18.50
C ASN A 184 -8.93 5.40 -17.01
N TYR A 185 -8.90 4.33 -16.25
CA TYR A 185 -8.64 4.39 -14.81
C TYR A 185 -7.14 4.32 -14.56
N LYS A 186 -6.65 5.12 -13.61
CA LYS A 186 -5.23 5.07 -13.17
C LYS A 186 -4.89 3.79 -12.42
N LEU A 187 -5.91 3.17 -11.79
CA LEU A 187 -5.73 1.93 -11.06
C LEU A 187 -5.38 0.82 -12.06
N ARG A 188 -4.22 0.20 -11.87
CA ARG A 188 -3.82 -0.99 -12.65
C ARG A 188 -4.65 -2.19 -12.21
N ASP A 189 -4.86 -3.12 -13.14
CA ASP A 189 -5.47 -4.40 -12.80
C ASP A 189 -4.63 -5.11 -11.72
N TRP A 190 -5.31 -5.73 -10.79
CA TRP A 190 -4.64 -6.55 -9.81
C TRP A 190 -4.25 -7.89 -10.45
N VAL A 191 -2.99 -7.98 -10.88
CA VAL A 191 -2.41 -9.25 -11.32
C VAL A 191 -2.03 -10.05 -10.07
N PHE A 192 -2.85 -11.02 -9.72
CA PHE A 192 -2.67 -11.81 -8.50
C PHE A 192 -2.03 -13.18 -8.74
N SER A 193 -1.73 -13.59 -9.95
CA SER A 193 -0.95 -14.80 -10.25
C SER A 193 0.53 -14.59 -9.96
N ARG A 194 1.18 -15.60 -9.39
CA ARG A 194 2.61 -15.58 -9.04
C ARG A 194 3.27 -16.91 -9.45
N GLN A 195 4.45 -16.80 -10.02
CA GLN A 195 5.31 -17.90 -10.43
C GLN A 195 6.10 -18.43 -9.22
N ARG A 196 5.37 -18.97 -8.23
CA ARG A 196 5.96 -19.52 -7.00
C ARG A 196 5.13 -20.70 -6.48
N TYR A 197 5.78 -21.59 -5.73
CA TYR A 197 5.10 -22.73 -5.12
C TYR A 197 4.16 -22.31 -3.98
N TRP A 198 4.67 -21.53 -3.03
CA TRP A 198 3.89 -21.09 -1.88
C TRP A 198 2.85 -20.04 -2.24
N GLY A 199 1.61 -20.46 -2.20
CA GLY A 199 0.43 -19.68 -2.49
C GLY A 199 -0.79 -20.58 -2.64
N GLU A 200 -1.97 -20.00 -2.79
CA GLU A 200 -3.20 -20.74 -3.04
C GLU A 200 -3.26 -21.13 -4.52
N PRO A 201 -3.40 -22.43 -4.86
CA PRO A 201 -3.55 -22.83 -6.26
C PRO A 201 -4.76 -22.19 -6.91
N ILE A 202 -4.65 -21.79 -8.17
CA ILE A 202 -5.75 -21.20 -8.92
C ILE A 202 -6.60 -22.35 -9.52
N PRO A 203 -7.89 -22.50 -9.14
CA PRO A 203 -8.68 -23.68 -9.47
C PRO A 203 -9.26 -23.59 -10.90
N VAL A 204 -8.39 -23.49 -11.90
CA VAL A 204 -8.78 -23.47 -13.31
C VAL A 204 -7.89 -24.40 -14.14
N VAL A 205 -8.42 -24.85 -15.26
CA VAL A 205 -7.68 -25.65 -16.26
C VAL A 205 -7.84 -25.01 -17.63
N TYR A 206 -6.80 -25.12 -18.45
CA TYR A 206 -6.85 -24.73 -19.85
C TYR A 206 -7.07 -25.96 -20.74
N CYS A 207 -8.06 -25.89 -21.60
CA CYS A 207 -8.41 -26.90 -22.57
C CYS A 207 -8.38 -26.29 -23.98
N ASP A 208 -7.72 -26.92 -24.93
CA ASP A 208 -7.61 -26.41 -26.31
C ASP A 208 -8.99 -26.22 -26.99
N LYS A 209 -9.99 -27.03 -26.61
CA LYS A 209 -11.36 -26.95 -27.14
C LYS A 209 -12.23 -25.94 -26.40
N CYS A 210 -12.08 -25.82 -25.07
CA CYS A 210 -13.02 -25.07 -24.22
C CYS A 210 -12.44 -23.76 -23.67
N GLY A 211 -11.12 -23.50 -23.83
CA GLY A 211 -10.40 -22.41 -23.20
C GLY A 211 -10.25 -22.64 -21.69
N TRP A 212 -10.20 -21.58 -20.92
CA TRP A 212 -10.15 -21.62 -19.45
C TRP A 212 -11.46 -22.13 -18.86
N VAL A 213 -11.40 -23.13 -18.00
CA VAL A 213 -12.54 -23.77 -17.33
C VAL A 213 -12.25 -23.86 -15.83
N GLY A 214 -13.19 -23.40 -15.00
CA GLY A 214 -13.12 -23.55 -13.54
C GLY A 214 -13.28 -25.00 -13.11
N LEU A 215 -12.60 -25.40 -12.05
CA LEU A 215 -12.84 -26.71 -11.42
C LEU A 215 -14.23 -26.75 -10.77
N PRO A 216 -14.91 -27.90 -10.77
CA PRO A 216 -16.17 -28.06 -10.06
C PRO A 216 -15.94 -28.05 -8.54
N GLU A 217 -16.96 -27.68 -7.76
CA GLU A 217 -16.89 -27.62 -6.30
C GLU A 217 -16.46 -28.96 -5.66
N SER A 218 -16.80 -30.09 -6.31
CA SER A 218 -16.43 -31.42 -5.84
C SER A 218 -14.92 -31.70 -5.86
N GLU A 219 -14.15 -30.89 -6.61
CA GLU A 219 -12.67 -30.98 -6.69
C GLU A 219 -11.98 -29.93 -5.83
N LEU A 220 -12.72 -29.16 -5.04
CA LEU A 220 -12.18 -28.17 -4.11
C LEU A 220 -12.11 -28.72 -2.68
N PRO A 221 -11.10 -28.33 -1.89
CA PRO A 221 -10.01 -27.42 -2.24
C PRO A 221 -8.96 -28.08 -3.15
N LEU A 222 -8.48 -27.33 -4.17
CA LEU A 222 -7.28 -27.71 -4.90
C LEU A 222 -6.07 -27.46 -3.99
N THR A 223 -5.34 -28.53 -3.65
CA THR A 223 -4.17 -28.46 -2.77
C THR A 223 -2.86 -28.47 -3.54
N LEU A 224 -1.83 -27.88 -2.95
CA LEU A 224 -0.47 -27.98 -3.49
C LEU A 224 0.01 -29.45 -3.40
N PRO A 225 0.65 -29.99 -4.44
CA PRO A 225 1.25 -31.31 -4.38
C PRO A 225 2.51 -31.30 -3.51
N ASP A 226 2.80 -32.42 -2.83
CA ASP A 226 4.08 -32.58 -2.13
C ASP A 226 5.23 -32.62 -3.14
N VAL A 227 6.28 -31.84 -2.89
CA VAL A 227 7.45 -31.72 -3.77
C VAL A 227 8.75 -31.78 -2.98
N GLU A 228 9.79 -32.38 -3.56
CA GLU A 228 11.13 -32.41 -2.97
C GLU A 228 11.84 -31.05 -3.06
N SER A 229 11.52 -30.25 -4.07
CA SER A 229 12.08 -28.92 -4.30
C SER A 229 11.03 -27.96 -4.89
N TYR A 230 11.06 -26.72 -4.43
CA TYR A 230 10.22 -25.61 -4.94
C TYR A 230 11.07 -24.40 -5.34
N MET A 231 12.30 -24.65 -5.80
CA MET A 231 13.17 -23.60 -6.31
C MET A 231 12.60 -22.96 -7.57
N PRO A 232 12.79 -21.64 -7.75
CA PRO A 232 12.40 -20.98 -9.01
C PRO A 232 13.02 -21.67 -10.22
N THR A 233 12.28 -21.68 -11.33
CA THR A 233 12.79 -22.20 -12.60
C THR A 233 13.69 -21.17 -13.30
N ASP A 234 14.62 -21.63 -14.12
CA ASP A 234 15.49 -20.75 -14.92
C ASP A 234 14.71 -20.01 -16.03
N THR A 235 13.52 -20.49 -16.36
CA THR A 235 12.63 -19.90 -17.38
C THR A 235 11.71 -18.82 -16.82
N GLY A 236 11.67 -18.64 -15.49
CA GLY A 236 10.75 -17.72 -14.82
C GLY A 236 9.32 -18.26 -14.66
N GLU A 237 9.06 -19.50 -15.07
CA GLU A 237 7.77 -20.17 -14.83
C GLU A 237 7.66 -20.65 -13.37
N SER A 238 6.44 -20.95 -12.95
CA SER A 238 6.18 -21.52 -11.61
C SER A 238 6.90 -22.86 -11.42
N PRO A 239 7.43 -23.18 -10.23
CA PRO A 239 7.95 -24.52 -9.93
C PRO A 239 6.93 -25.64 -10.19
N LEU A 240 5.64 -25.36 -10.08
CA LEU A 240 4.57 -26.31 -10.40
C LEU A 240 4.54 -26.67 -11.90
N SER A 241 5.10 -25.83 -12.78
CA SER A 241 5.16 -26.09 -14.23
C SER A 241 6.07 -27.25 -14.63
N THR A 242 6.90 -27.73 -13.70
CA THR A 242 7.78 -28.88 -13.91
C THR A 242 7.14 -30.22 -13.52
N LEU A 243 5.95 -30.19 -12.89
CA LEU A 243 5.28 -31.36 -12.33
C LEU A 243 4.19 -31.88 -13.27
N GLU A 244 4.51 -32.81 -14.15
CA GLU A 244 3.55 -33.39 -15.10
C GLU A 244 2.33 -34.01 -14.41
N SER A 245 2.50 -34.60 -13.22
CA SER A 245 1.41 -35.18 -12.43
C SER A 245 0.43 -34.13 -11.90
N PHE A 246 0.87 -32.88 -11.71
CA PHE A 246 0.01 -31.76 -11.32
C PHE A 246 -0.61 -31.09 -12.54
N ILE A 247 0.17 -30.84 -13.59
CA ILE A 247 -0.27 -30.08 -14.77
C ILE A 247 -1.32 -30.82 -15.55
N ASN A 248 -1.05 -32.11 -15.90
CA ASN A 248 -1.90 -32.86 -16.80
C ASN A 248 -3.17 -33.35 -16.10
N THR A 249 -4.31 -32.98 -16.68
CA THR A 249 -5.64 -33.31 -16.15
C THR A 249 -6.69 -33.44 -17.26
N THR A 250 -7.92 -33.63 -16.88
CA THR A 250 -9.06 -33.66 -17.81
C THR A 250 -9.90 -32.41 -17.67
N CYS A 251 -10.43 -31.94 -18.78
CA CYS A 251 -11.33 -30.79 -18.81
C CYS A 251 -12.69 -31.14 -18.17
N PRO A 252 -13.14 -30.45 -17.10
CA PRO A 252 -14.43 -30.74 -16.46
C PRO A 252 -15.64 -30.52 -17.40
N LYS A 253 -15.47 -29.72 -18.45
CA LYS A 253 -16.56 -29.36 -19.38
C LYS A 253 -16.72 -30.37 -20.51
N CYS A 254 -15.64 -30.89 -21.08
CA CYS A 254 -15.72 -31.76 -22.28
C CYS A 254 -15.05 -33.12 -22.11
N GLY A 255 -14.39 -33.41 -20.96
CA GLY A 255 -13.69 -34.67 -20.69
C GLY A 255 -12.40 -34.88 -21.48
N GLY A 256 -11.99 -33.91 -22.31
CA GLY A 256 -10.74 -34.01 -23.10
C GLY A 256 -9.50 -33.63 -22.28
N PRO A 257 -8.29 -33.77 -22.87
CA PRO A 257 -7.06 -33.34 -22.20
C PRO A 257 -7.09 -31.86 -21.84
N ALA A 258 -6.54 -31.52 -20.66
CA ALA A 258 -6.41 -30.17 -20.19
C ALA A 258 -5.15 -30.01 -19.33
N LYS A 259 -4.73 -28.76 -19.11
CA LYS A 259 -3.60 -28.42 -18.26
C LYS A 259 -4.07 -27.52 -17.11
N ARG A 260 -3.65 -27.85 -15.88
CA ARG A 260 -3.90 -26.96 -14.73
C ARG A 260 -3.08 -25.69 -14.84
N GLU A 261 -3.64 -24.60 -14.28
CA GLU A 261 -2.87 -23.40 -14.00
C GLU A 261 -1.76 -23.74 -12.98
N THR A 262 -0.54 -23.28 -13.27
CA THR A 262 0.63 -23.55 -12.42
C THR A 262 1.05 -22.37 -11.55
N ASP A 263 0.55 -21.17 -11.84
CA ASP A 263 0.71 -20.03 -10.98
C ASP A 263 -0.12 -20.19 -9.69
N THR A 264 0.31 -19.54 -8.63
CA THR A 264 -0.42 -19.52 -7.37
C THR A 264 -0.88 -18.09 -7.03
N MET A 265 -1.92 -17.95 -6.23
CA MET A 265 -2.34 -16.67 -5.70
C MET A 265 -1.39 -16.25 -4.56
N PRO A 266 -1.03 -14.94 -4.45
CA PRO A 266 -0.19 -14.46 -3.35
C PRO A 266 -0.97 -14.49 -2.04
N GLN A 267 -0.24 -14.40 -0.92
CA GLN A 267 -0.86 -14.27 0.42
C GLN A 267 -1.88 -13.12 0.53
N TRP A 268 -1.82 -12.13 -0.34
CA TRP A 268 -2.81 -11.04 -0.40
C TRP A 268 -4.19 -11.50 -0.84
N ALA A 269 -4.32 -12.61 -1.57
CA ALA A 269 -5.61 -13.19 -1.93
C ALA A 269 -6.30 -13.76 -0.69
N GLY A 270 -5.63 -14.64 0.06
CA GLY A 270 -6.15 -15.22 1.30
C GLY A 270 -6.38 -14.18 2.38
N SER A 271 -5.42 -13.25 2.58
CA SER A 271 -5.57 -12.18 3.58
C SER A 271 -6.68 -11.19 3.26
N SER A 272 -7.20 -11.17 2.03
CA SER A 272 -8.26 -10.24 1.62
C SER A 272 -9.63 -10.54 2.24
N TRP A 273 -9.84 -11.71 2.83
CA TRP A 273 -11.12 -12.13 3.38
C TRP A 273 -11.05 -12.80 4.77
N TYR A 274 -9.88 -12.87 5.42
CA TYR A 274 -9.69 -13.55 6.71
C TYR A 274 -10.62 -13.01 7.81
N TYR A 275 -10.90 -11.70 7.83
CA TYR A 275 -11.76 -11.05 8.81
C TYR A 275 -13.22 -11.53 8.71
N LEU A 276 -13.66 -11.97 7.54
CA LEU A 276 -14.97 -12.60 7.37
C LEU A 276 -14.96 -14.01 7.96
N ARG A 277 -13.89 -14.77 7.71
CA ARG A 277 -13.74 -16.12 8.27
C ARG A 277 -13.67 -16.11 9.80
N TYR A 278 -13.10 -15.07 10.39
CA TYR A 278 -13.06 -14.90 11.84
C TYR A 278 -14.44 -14.76 12.48
N CYS A 279 -15.46 -14.33 11.74
CA CYS A 279 -16.83 -14.27 12.25
C CYS A 279 -17.41 -15.65 12.57
N ASP A 280 -16.97 -16.69 11.82
CA ASP A 280 -17.46 -18.07 11.99
C ASP A 280 -16.38 -19.08 11.54
N PRO A 281 -15.29 -19.23 12.33
CA PRO A 281 -14.08 -19.91 11.87
C PRO A 281 -14.22 -21.42 11.70
N LYS A 282 -15.25 -22.03 12.27
CA LYS A 282 -15.50 -23.48 12.22
C LYS A 282 -16.61 -23.87 11.24
N ASN A 283 -17.15 -22.95 10.47
CA ASN A 283 -18.21 -23.22 9.52
C ASN A 283 -17.68 -24.08 8.35
N PRO A 284 -18.21 -25.29 8.14
CA PRO A 284 -17.77 -26.17 7.05
C PRO A 284 -18.45 -25.85 5.72
N ASN A 285 -19.52 -25.03 5.71
CA ASN A 285 -20.42 -24.87 4.55
C ASN A 285 -20.20 -23.55 3.81
N GLY A 286 -19.33 -22.67 4.28
CA GLY A 286 -19.10 -21.36 3.65
C GLY A 286 -18.06 -20.53 4.38
N ILE A 287 -17.87 -19.29 3.92
CA ILE A 287 -16.95 -18.31 4.53
C ILE A 287 -17.32 -18.08 6.00
N ALA A 288 -18.60 -17.83 6.27
CA ALA A 288 -19.24 -17.69 7.55
C ALA A 288 -20.76 -17.80 7.37
N SER A 289 -21.51 -18.06 8.42
CA SER A 289 -22.98 -18.01 8.37
C SER A 289 -23.44 -16.57 8.14
N LYS A 290 -24.61 -16.43 7.51
CA LYS A 290 -25.21 -15.11 7.27
C LYS A 290 -25.46 -14.36 8.57
N GLU A 291 -25.94 -15.06 9.60
CA GLU A 291 -26.22 -14.50 10.93
C GLU A 291 -24.95 -13.94 11.56
N ALA A 292 -23.82 -14.66 11.47
CA ALA A 292 -22.54 -14.20 12.00
C ALA A 292 -22.02 -12.96 11.25
N LEU A 293 -22.13 -12.96 9.90
CA LEU A 293 -21.74 -11.81 9.07
C LEU A 293 -22.63 -10.59 9.35
N ASP A 294 -23.94 -10.77 9.47
CA ASP A 294 -24.88 -9.68 9.76
C ASP A 294 -24.64 -9.07 11.15
N TYR A 295 -24.16 -9.86 12.12
CA TYR A 295 -23.85 -9.40 13.46
C TYR A 295 -22.49 -8.70 13.59
N TRP A 296 -21.42 -9.30 13.04
CA TRP A 296 -20.06 -8.83 13.24
C TRP A 296 -19.58 -7.81 12.20
N MET A 297 -20.22 -7.76 11.04
CA MET A 297 -19.79 -6.85 9.96
C MET A 297 -20.63 -5.57 9.89
N PRO A 298 -20.02 -4.44 9.44
CA PRO A 298 -18.60 -4.24 9.15
C PRO A 298 -17.75 -4.19 10.42
N VAL A 299 -16.45 -4.43 10.27
CA VAL A 299 -15.48 -4.31 11.38
C VAL A 299 -15.53 -2.90 11.97
N ASP A 300 -15.68 -2.78 13.29
CA ASP A 300 -15.87 -1.47 13.91
C ASP A 300 -14.61 -0.61 13.86
N TRP A 301 -13.44 -1.20 14.08
CA TRP A 301 -12.18 -0.50 14.07
C TRP A 301 -11.05 -1.38 13.57
N TYR A 302 -10.39 -0.96 12.49
CA TYR A 302 -9.35 -1.71 11.81
C TYR A 302 -8.02 -0.97 11.89
N ASN A 303 -7.06 -1.52 12.64
CA ASN A 303 -5.73 -0.97 12.80
C ASN A 303 -4.70 -1.71 11.95
N GLY A 304 -3.77 -1.00 11.35
CA GLY A 304 -2.71 -1.62 10.57
C GLY A 304 -1.69 -0.61 10.07
N GLY A 305 -0.59 -1.13 9.51
CA GLY A 305 0.48 -0.29 8.96
C GLY A 305 0.04 0.53 7.75
N MET A 306 0.66 1.69 7.58
CA MET A 306 0.36 2.60 6.46
C MET A 306 0.70 1.96 5.10
N GLU A 307 1.71 1.08 5.03
CA GLU A 307 2.10 0.33 3.83
C GLU A 307 0.96 -0.50 3.23
N HIS A 308 0.01 -0.94 4.06
CA HIS A 308 -1.14 -1.72 3.62
C HIS A 308 -2.22 -0.91 2.90
N THR A 309 -2.10 0.42 2.85
CA THR A 309 -3.05 1.29 2.12
C THR A 309 -3.15 0.92 0.64
N THR A 310 -2.01 0.55 0.03
CA THR A 310 -1.93 0.14 -1.38
C THR A 310 -1.78 -1.38 -1.56
N LEU A 311 -1.81 -2.16 -0.49
CA LEU A 311 -1.68 -3.62 -0.49
C LEU A 311 -2.95 -4.26 0.07
N HIS A 312 -2.91 -4.78 1.28
CA HIS A 312 -4.01 -5.52 1.92
C HIS A 312 -5.34 -4.73 1.93
N LEU A 313 -5.31 -3.45 2.28
CA LEU A 313 -6.55 -2.65 2.38
C LEU A 313 -7.23 -2.47 1.02
N LEU A 314 -6.43 -2.27 -0.05
CA LEU A 314 -6.96 -2.16 -1.40
C LEU A 314 -7.62 -3.47 -1.83
N TYR A 315 -6.95 -4.58 -1.62
CA TYR A 315 -7.41 -5.90 -2.04
C TYR A 315 -8.60 -6.39 -1.22
N SER A 316 -8.57 -6.20 0.11
CA SER A 316 -9.68 -6.58 0.98
C SER A 316 -10.96 -5.79 0.67
N ARG A 317 -10.84 -4.49 0.36
CA ARG A 317 -11.99 -3.69 -0.10
C ARG A 317 -12.52 -4.16 -1.45
N PHE A 318 -11.65 -4.51 -2.39
CA PHE A 318 -12.05 -5.07 -3.68
C PHE A 318 -12.83 -6.38 -3.50
N TRP A 319 -12.30 -7.33 -2.73
CA TRP A 319 -12.97 -8.58 -2.40
C TRP A 319 -14.32 -8.36 -1.71
N HIS A 320 -14.35 -7.49 -0.72
CA HIS A 320 -15.58 -7.20 0.01
C HIS A 320 -16.69 -6.61 -0.88
N LYS A 321 -16.33 -5.69 -1.77
CA LYS A 321 -17.27 -5.12 -2.74
C LYS A 321 -17.78 -6.17 -3.73
N PHE A 322 -16.93 -7.07 -4.20
CA PHE A 322 -17.33 -8.20 -5.01
C PHE A 322 -18.28 -9.13 -4.25
N LEU A 323 -17.96 -9.48 -3.00
CA LEU A 323 -18.83 -10.31 -2.17
C LEU A 323 -20.17 -9.63 -1.85
N TYR A 324 -20.19 -8.30 -1.76
CA TYR A 324 -21.42 -7.52 -1.66
C TYR A 324 -22.27 -7.62 -2.94
N ASP A 325 -21.65 -7.47 -4.09
CA ASP A 325 -22.34 -7.52 -5.40
C ASP A 325 -22.99 -8.88 -5.65
N ILE A 326 -22.40 -9.97 -5.16
CA ILE A 326 -22.96 -11.33 -5.24
C ILE A 326 -23.81 -11.73 -4.02
N GLY A 327 -24.06 -10.81 -3.07
CA GLY A 327 -24.97 -11.01 -1.94
C GLY A 327 -24.43 -11.85 -0.76
N VAL A 328 -23.12 -12.06 -0.67
CA VAL A 328 -22.49 -12.81 0.44
C VAL A 328 -22.39 -11.96 1.70
N VAL A 329 -22.08 -10.67 1.56
CA VAL A 329 -22.03 -9.70 2.68
C VAL A 329 -23.09 -8.60 2.50
N ASN A 330 -23.53 -7.98 3.59
CA ASN A 330 -24.61 -7.00 3.61
C ASN A 330 -24.14 -5.53 3.58
N THR A 331 -22.82 -5.29 3.60
CA THR A 331 -22.23 -3.94 3.62
C THR A 331 -21.28 -3.74 2.46
N LYS A 332 -21.22 -2.51 1.90
CA LYS A 332 -20.32 -2.16 0.80
C LYS A 332 -18.86 -1.95 1.25
N GLU A 333 -18.67 -1.57 2.50
CA GLU A 333 -17.33 -1.31 3.07
C GLU A 333 -17.05 -2.30 4.20
N PRO A 334 -15.84 -2.89 4.24
CA PRO A 334 -15.48 -3.87 5.25
C PRO A 334 -15.24 -3.28 6.64
N TYR A 335 -14.83 -2.00 6.71
CA TYR A 335 -14.37 -1.34 7.92
C TYR A 335 -15.12 -0.03 8.14
N LYS A 336 -15.66 0.19 9.36
CA LYS A 336 -16.29 1.48 9.76
C LYS A 336 -15.24 2.56 10.01
N ARG A 337 -14.16 2.18 10.68
CA ARG A 337 -13.04 3.07 11.02
C ARG A 337 -11.73 2.37 10.76
N ARG A 338 -10.78 3.11 10.19
CA ARG A 338 -9.42 2.64 9.97
C ARG A 338 -8.42 3.63 10.58
N THR A 339 -7.42 3.10 11.29
CA THR A 339 -6.30 3.86 11.84
C THR A 339 -4.99 3.26 11.35
N SER A 340 -4.05 4.10 10.92
CA SER A 340 -2.66 3.68 10.66
C SER A 340 -1.83 3.94 11.90
N HIS A 341 -1.15 2.91 12.41
CA HIS A 341 -0.10 3.16 13.38
C HIS A 341 1.16 3.72 12.72
N GLY A 342 1.95 4.49 13.47
CA GLY A 342 3.27 4.95 13.08
C GLY A 342 4.30 3.81 13.02
N MET A 343 5.48 4.13 12.53
CA MET A 343 6.62 3.20 12.51
C MET A 343 7.64 3.60 13.57
N ILE A 344 8.20 2.61 14.26
CA ILE A 344 9.41 2.80 15.07
C ILE A 344 10.61 2.72 14.12
N LEU A 345 11.42 3.78 14.11
CA LEU A 345 12.56 3.95 13.22
C LEU A 345 13.86 3.53 13.93
N GLY A 346 14.72 2.81 13.21
CA GLY A 346 16.09 2.52 13.64
C GLY A 346 17.07 3.61 13.19
N GLU A 347 18.16 3.77 13.91
CA GLU A 347 19.24 4.65 13.48
C GLU A 347 19.85 4.14 12.16
N ASP A 348 20.17 5.07 11.26
CA ASP A 348 20.82 4.75 9.99
C ASP A 348 22.33 4.51 10.25
N PRO A 349 22.85 3.29 10.00
CA PRO A 349 24.27 3.00 10.26
C PRO A 349 25.26 3.86 9.46
N ASP A 350 24.82 4.31 8.26
CA ASP A 350 25.66 5.12 7.37
C ASP A 350 25.60 6.62 7.71
N HIS A 351 24.59 7.03 8.49
CA HIS A 351 24.35 8.43 8.84
C HIS A 351 23.94 8.56 10.31
N PRO A 352 24.89 8.54 11.25
CA PRO A 352 24.61 8.68 12.69
C PRO A 352 23.73 9.88 13.01
N GLY A 353 22.73 9.67 13.86
CA GLY A 353 21.73 10.68 14.23
C GLY A 353 20.56 10.82 13.26
N LYS A 354 20.56 10.11 12.12
CA LYS A 354 19.37 9.98 11.25
C LYS A 354 18.64 8.67 11.54
N PHE A 355 17.32 8.72 11.48
CA PHE A 355 16.47 7.57 11.71
C PHE A 355 15.72 7.19 10.44
N THR A 356 15.69 5.90 10.12
CA THR A 356 15.05 5.37 8.93
C THR A 356 14.24 4.12 9.27
N LYS A 357 13.39 3.68 8.35
CA LYS A 357 12.69 2.40 8.46
C LYS A 357 13.69 1.27 8.72
N MET A 358 13.41 0.48 9.75
CA MET A 358 14.20 -0.72 10.05
C MET A 358 14.15 -1.72 8.91
N SER A 359 15.30 -2.24 8.50
CA SER A 359 15.39 -3.33 7.52
C SER A 359 16.61 -4.21 7.77
N LYS A 360 16.49 -5.50 7.46
CA LYS A 360 17.61 -6.46 7.59
C LYS A 360 18.80 -6.07 6.70
N SER A 361 18.52 -5.53 5.51
CA SER A 361 19.55 -5.10 4.55
C SER A 361 20.38 -3.91 5.05
N LYS A 362 19.80 -3.06 5.93
CA LYS A 362 20.51 -1.93 6.56
C LYS A 362 21.19 -2.28 7.89
N GLY A 363 20.89 -3.45 8.46
CA GLY A 363 21.45 -3.85 9.75
C GLY A 363 20.97 -3.02 10.95
N ASN A 364 19.88 -2.25 10.81
CA ASN A 364 19.35 -1.36 11.85
C ASN A 364 18.08 -1.92 12.54
N VAL A 365 17.86 -3.22 12.43
CA VAL A 365 16.70 -3.89 13.05
C VAL A 365 16.98 -4.12 14.53
N ILE A 366 16.00 -3.76 15.37
CA ILE A 366 15.98 -4.08 16.79
C ILE A 366 15.06 -5.29 16.98
N ASN A 367 15.62 -6.39 17.49
CA ASN A 367 14.87 -7.61 17.68
C ASN A 367 14.07 -7.52 19.00
N PRO A 368 12.74 -7.65 18.97
CA PRO A 368 11.92 -7.67 20.18
C PRO A 368 12.34 -8.72 21.21
N ASP A 369 12.78 -9.92 20.78
CA ASP A 369 13.21 -10.99 21.69
C ASP A 369 14.43 -10.58 22.54
N ASP A 370 15.37 -9.85 21.95
CA ASP A 370 16.55 -9.36 22.69
C ASP A 370 16.15 -8.30 23.72
N VAL A 371 15.21 -7.42 23.35
CA VAL A 371 14.67 -6.39 24.25
C VAL A 371 13.88 -7.03 25.39
N ILE A 372 13.04 -8.03 25.09
CA ILE A 372 12.29 -8.77 26.10
C ILE A 372 13.22 -9.49 27.08
N LYS A 373 14.30 -10.08 26.58
CA LYS A 373 15.29 -10.76 27.43
C LYS A 373 16.00 -9.79 28.37
N GLU A 374 16.27 -8.56 27.92
CA GLU A 374 16.99 -7.55 28.71
C GLU A 374 16.07 -6.79 29.68
N TYR A 375 14.87 -6.39 29.23
CA TYR A 375 13.99 -5.47 29.98
C TYR A 375 12.66 -6.08 30.41
N GLY A 376 12.27 -7.21 29.85
CA GLY A 376 10.95 -7.84 30.06
C GLY A 376 9.90 -7.39 29.06
N ALA A 377 8.89 -8.29 28.84
CA ALA A 377 7.83 -8.07 27.87
C ALA A 377 6.96 -6.84 28.19
N ASP A 378 6.60 -6.65 29.45
CA ASP A 378 5.79 -5.51 29.89
C ASP A 378 6.50 -4.17 29.66
N THR A 379 7.82 -4.13 29.82
CA THR A 379 8.61 -2.93 29.56
C THR A 379 8.60 -2.58 28.08
N LEU A 380 8.74 -3.56 27.19
CA LEU A 380 8.67 -3.33 25.74
C LEU A 380 7.27 -2.87 25.34
N ARG A 381 6.20 -3.54 25.80
CA ARG A 381 4.81 -3.13 25.54
C ARG A 381 4.54 -1.69 25.97
N LEU A 382 4.93 -1.37 27.20
CA LEU A 382 4.76 -0.02 27.75
C LEU A 382 5.54 1.01 26.93
N TYR A 383 6.76 0.69 26.51
CA TYR A 383 7.61 1.56 25.70
C TYR A 383 7.01 1.83 24.33
N ASP A 384 6.54 0.80 23.63
CA ASP A 384 5.94 0.96 22.29
C ASP A 384 4.70 1.88 22.30
N MET A 385 3.94 1.83 23.42
CA MET A 385 2.78 2.70 23.61
C MET A 385 3.13 4.10 24.16
N PHE A 386 4.33 4.28 24.72
CA PHE A 386 4.76 5.54 25.33
C PHE A 386 5.66 6.38 24.43
N VAL A 387 6.37 5.79 23.46
CA VAL A 387 7.44 6.44 22.67
C VAL A 387 6.96 7.66 21.88
N GLY A 388 5.68 7.76 21.57
CA GLY A 388 5.11 8.88 20.82
C GLY A 388 3.61 8.75 20.57
N ASP A 389 3.13 9.59 19.68
CA ASP A 389 1.75 9.52 19.17
C ASP A 389 1.58 8.24 18.35
N PHE A 390 0.49 7.50 18.57
CA PHE A 390 0.22 6.21 17.93
C PHE A 390 0.26 6.26 16.40
N GLU A 391 -0.17 7.35 15.79
CA GLU A 391 -0.24 7.51 14.34
C GLU A 391 1.05 8.07 13.71
N LYS A 392 2.04 8.46 14.53
CA LYS A 392 3.29 9.08 14.05
C LYS A 392 4.49 8.15 14.17
N ALA A 393 5.41 8.30 13.23
CA ALA A 393 6.69 7.62 13.34
C ALA A 393 7.52 8.20 14.50
N ALA A 394 8.20 7.32 15.24
CA ALA A 394 9.05 7.69 16.36
C ALA A 394 10.41 6.99 16.28
N PRO A 395 11.52 7.66 16.63
CA PRO A 395 12.82 7.02 16.69
C PRO A 395 12.92 6.09 17.91
N TRP A 396 13.57 4.95 17.75
CA TRP A 396 13.92 4.09 18.87
C TRP A 396 14.85 4.82 19.85
N SER A 397 14.58 4.68 21.15
CA SER A 397 15.38 5.30 22.21
C SER A 397 15.64 4.34 23.37
N THR A 398 16.86 3.86 23.50
CA THR A 398 17.28 2.99 24.60
C THR A 398 17.19 3.69 25.97
N SER A 399 17.34 5.00 26.02
CA SER A 399 17.16 5.77 27.26
C SER A 399 15.72 5.80 27.72
N SER A 400 14.78 5.90 26.78
CA SER A 400 13.33 5.94 27.08
C SER A 400 12.81 4.59 27.56
N ILE A 401 13.29 3.46 27.00
CA ILE A 401 12.89 2.12 27.47
C ILE A 401 13.35 1.88 28.92
N ARG A 402 14.53 2.37 29.30
CA ARG A 402 14.98 2.33 30.70
C ARG A 402 14.09 3.16 31.63
N GLY A 403 13.51 4.24 31.12
CA GLY A 403 12.51 5.03 31.84
C GLY A 403 11.23 4.21 32.14
N CYS A 404 10.74 3.49 31.14
CA CYS A 404 9.60 2.57 31.28
C CYS A 404 9.89 1.44 32.28
N LYS A 405 11.08 0.85 32.22
CA LYS A 405 11.50 -0.18 33.21
C LYS A 405 11.48 0.37 34.63
N ARG A 406 12.07 1.55 34.87
CA ARG A 406 12.04 2.18 36.20
C ARG A 406 10.64 2.50 36.70
N PHE A 407 9.71 2.88 35.80
CA PHE A 407 8.32 3.07 36.18
C PHE A 407 7.70 1.76 36.67
N LEU A 408 7.87 0.65 35.94
CA LEU A 408 7.36 -0.67 36.38
C LEU A 408 8.03 -1.18 37.66
N ASP A 409 9.33 -0.94 37.86
CA ASP A 409 10.03 -1.27 39.09
C ASP A 409 9.45 -0.51 40.31
N ARG A 410 9.07 0.76 40.11
CA ARG A 410 8.38 1.54 41.14
C ARG A 410 6.97 1.04 41.44
N ILE A 411 6.23 0.60 40.39
CA ILE A 411 4.93 -0.05 40.57
C ILE A 411 5.09 -1.33 41.41
N TRP A 412 6.08 -2.15 41.09
CA TRP A 412 6.40 -3.36 41.85
C TRP A 412 6.69 -3.07 43.32
N ALA A 413 7.46 -2.06 43.61
CA ALA A 413 7.85 -1.64 44.95
C ALA A 413 6.70 -1.08 45.81
N LEU A 414 5.54 -0.73 45.22
CA LEU A 414 4.37 -0.27 45.98
C LEU A 414 3.85 -1.29 46.97
N GLN A 415 4.03 -2.60 46.71
CA GLN A 415 3.63 -3.70 47.61
C GLN A 415 4.27 -3.58 49.00
N ASP A 416 5.48 -3.01 49.08
CA ASP A 416 6.21 -2.88 50.36
C ASP A 416 5.59 -1.81 51.29
N ASN A 417 4.74 -0.93 50.73
CA ASN A 417 4.09 0.16 51.45
C ASN A 417 2.55 0.10 51.36
N LEU A 418 2.02 -1.13 51.10
CA LEU A 418 0.60 -1.34 50.96
C LEU A 418 -0.07 -1.38 52.37
N ILE A 419 -1.15 -0.58 52.51
CA ILE A 419 -1.96 -0.52 53.72
C ILE A 419 -3.42 -0.89 53.42
N ASP A 420 -4.18 -1.28 54.43
CA ASP A 420 -5.61 -1.54 54.30
C ASP A 420 -6.40 -0.25 54.00
N GLY A 421 -7.48 -0.39 53.23
CA GLY A 421 -8.40 0.68 52.92
C GLY A 421 -9.22 0.36 51.67
N ASP A 422 -10.54 0.54 51.75
CA ASP A 422 -11.50 0.17 50.71
C ASP A 422 -12.00 1.36 49.91
N THR A 423 -11.56 2.58 50.25
CA THR A 423 -11.88 3.83 49.56
C THR A 423 -10.61 4.65 49.30
N TYR A 424 -10.64 5.55 48.34
CA TYR A 424 -9.51 6.47 48.10
C TYR A 424 -9.34 7.44 49.26
N ARG A 425 -8.10 7.72 49.66
CA ARG A 425 -7.79 8.71 50.69
C ARG A 425 -8.15 10.10 50.17
N GLU A 426 -8.57 10.98 51.07
CA GLU A 426 -8.94 12.39 50.76
C GLU A 426 -7.86 13.12 49.98
N SER A 427 -6.59 12.88 50.31
CA SER A 427 -5.44 13.50 49.62
C SER A 427 -5.24 13.03 48.21
N LEU A 428 -5.79 11.89 47.79
CA LEU A 428 -5.60 11.28 46.47
C LEU A 428 -6.89 11.14 45.66
N VAL A 429 -8.06 11.29 46.27
CA VAL A 429 -9.36 11.02 45.62
C VAL A 429 -9.53 11.78 44.33
N ARG A 430 -9.23 13.09 44.31
CA ARG A 430 -9.30 13.92 43.10
C ARG A 430 -8.36 13.38 42.00
N LYS A 431 -7.11 13.17 42.33
CA LYS A 431 -6.11 12.66 41.37
C LYS A 431 -6.47 11.28 40.82
N MET A 432 -7.03 10.41 41.65
CA MET A 432 -7.53 9.10 41.21
C MET A 432 -8.63 9.26 40.17
N HIS A 433 -9.67 10.09 40.41
CA HIS A 433 -10.77 10.32 39.47
C HIS A 433 -10.29 10.98 38.18
N GLN A 434 -9.43 12.00 38.26
CA GLN A 434 -8.80 12.64 37.09
C GLN A 434 -7.99 11.65 36.26
N THR A 435 -7.21 10.76 36.91
CA THR A 435 -6.41 9.76 36.20
C THR A 435 -7.30 8.73 35.53
N ILE A 436 -8.36 8.21 36.18
CA ILE A 436 -9.33 7.30 35.57
C ILE A 436 -9.95 7.93 34.32
N GLN A 437 -10.45 9.18 34.45
CA GLN A 437 -11.04 9.91 33.33
C GLN A 437 -10.04 10.08 32.17
N LYS A 438 -8.84 10.53 32.48
CA LYS A 438 -7.78 10.78 31.48
C LYS A 438 -7.38 9.50 30.75
N VAL A 439 -7.08 8.44 31.47
CA VAL A 439 -6.67 7.13 30.89
C VAL A 439 -7.81 6.54 30.06
N SER A 440 -9.06 6.61 30.55
CA SER A 440 -10.23 6.10 29.82
C SER A 440 -10.46 6.81 28.48
N ASN A 441 -10.33 8.14 28.46
CA ASN A 441 -10.50 8.93 27.24
C ASN A 441 -9.32 8.75 26.27
N ASP A 442 -8.10 8.67 26.79
CA ASP A 442 -6.90 8.49 25.99
C ASP A 442 -6.86 7.12 25.29
N ILE A 443 -7.27 6.05 25.97
CA ILE A 443 -7.39 4.72 25.36
C ILE A 443 -8.40 4.74 24.21
N LYS A 444 -9.57 5.35 24.37
CA LYS A 444 -10.60 5.47 23.33
C LYS A 444 -10.12 6.23 22.09
N THR A 445 -9.12 7.08 22.25
CA THR A 445 -8.56 7.92 21.16
C THR A 445 -7.14 7.53 20.75
N LEU A 446 -6.63 6.38 21.23
CA LEU A 446 -5.28 5.86 20.98
C LEU A 446 -4.15 6.80 21.43
N LYS A 447 -4.40 7.65 22.41
CA LYS A 447 -3.39 8.53 23.04
C LYS A 447 -2.68 7.81 24.20
N PHE A 448 -2.13 6.66 23.92
CA PHE A 448 -1.53 5.79 24.94
C PHE A 448 -0.38 6.47 25.69
N ASN A 449 0.44 7.28 24.99
CA ASN A 449 1.54 7.99 25.61
C ASN A 449 1.09 8.96 26.72
N THR A 450 -0.03 9.67 26.54
CA THR A 450 -0.56 10.58 27.55
C THR A 450 -1.29 9.84 28.68
N ALA A 451 -1.92 8.69 28.39
CA ALA A 451 -2.47 7.79 29.40
C ALA A 451 -1.37 7.28 30.36
N ILE A 452 -0.25 6.83 29.79
CA ILE A 452 0.91 6.36 30.59
C ILE A 452 1.51 7.51 31.40
N ALA A 453 1.64 8.70 30.81
CA ALA A 453 2.12 9.88 31.54
C ALA A 453 1.22 10.22 32.75
N ALA A 454 -0.10 10.17 32.59
CA ALA A 454 -1.04 10.41 33.71
C ALA A 454 -0.87 9.37 34.84
N MET A 455 -0.62 8.10 34.50
CA MET A 455 -0.32 7.07 35.51
C MET A 455 1.04 7.28 36.19
N MET A 456 2.04 7.80 35.46
CA MET A 456 3.34 8.17 36.04
C MET A 456 3.20 9.35 37.03
N GLU A 457 2.36 10.34 36.72
CA GLU A 457 2.04 11.45 37.62
C GLU A 457 1.32 10.94 38.89
N LEU A 458 0.31 10.09 38.71
CA LEU A 458 -0.39 9.47 39.85
C LEU A 458 0.57 8.70 40.76
N LEU A 459 1.51 7.92 40.18
CA LEU A 459 2.53 7.20 40.94
C LEU A 459 3.43 8.15 41.74
N ASN A 460 3.76 9.32 41.19
CA ASN A 460 4.55 10.32 41.91
C ASN A 460 3.79 10.85 43.13
N GLU A 461 2.50 11.16 43.01
CA GLU A 461 1.67 11.60 44.13
C GLU A 461 1.51 10.52 45.19
N ILE A 462 1.23 9.27 44.79
CA ILE A 462 1.18 8.12 45.70
C ILE A 462 2.51 7.98 46.46
N THR A 463 3.63 8.03 45.75
CA THR A 463 4.96 7.89 46.37
C THR A 463 5.24 9.00 47.39
N ALA A 464 4.79 10.23 47.11
CA ALA A 464 4.93 11.38 48.02
C ALA A 464 4.17 11.18 49.34
N THR A 465 3.08 10.41 49.35
CA THR A 465 2.33 10.09 50.58
C THR A 465 2.99 8.98 51.42
N GLY A 466 4.01 8.30 50.89
CA GLY A 466 4.75 7.23 51.60
C GLY A 466 4.04 5.88 51.69
N SER A 467 2.79 5.76 51.25
CA SER A 467 2.01 4.51 51.28
C SER A 467 0.94 4.51 50.19
N ILE A 468 0.34 3.36 49.96
CA ILE A 468 -0.81 3.18 49.06
C ILE A 468 -1.80 2.21 49.75
N ASN A 469 -3.12 2.50 49.67
CA ASN A 469 -4.11 1.56 50.19
C ASN A 469 -4.62 0.60 49.10
N LYS A 470 -5.33 -0.45 49.52
CA LYS A 470 -5.81 -1.50 48.59
C LYS A 470 -6.76 -0.99 47.51
N ALA A 471 -7.61 0.01 47.77
CA ALA A 471 -8.51 0.60 46.77
C ALA A 471 -7.73 1.37 45.69
N GLU A 472 -6.77 2.19 46.09
CA GLU A 472 -5.89 2.95 45.20
C GLU A 472 -5.02 2.01 44.38
N PHE A 473 -4.43 0.99 45.02
CA PHE A 473 -3.57 0.00 44.35
C PHE A 473 -4.34 -0.80 43.29
N ARG A 474 -5.54 -1.33 43.67
CA ARG A 474 -6.41 -2.06 42.75
C ARG A 474 -6.72 -1.22 41.51
N THR A 475 -7.12 0.04 41.69
CA THR A 475 -7.45 0.94 40.57
C THR A 475 -6.25 1.20 39.67
N LEU A 476 -5.08 1.49 40.25
CA LEU A 476 -3.86 1.73 39.48
C LEU A 476 -3.49 0.48 38.65
N LEU A 477 -3.59 -0.73 39.23
CA LEU A 477 -3.31 -1.95 38.49
C LEU A 477 -4.30 -2.20 37.35
N ILE A 478 -5.60 -1.94 37.55
CA ILE A 478 -6.63 -2.06 36.50
C ILE A 478 -6.29 -1.09 35.33
N LEU A 479 -5.97 0.17 35.62
CA LEU A 479 -5.63 1.16 34.61
C LEU A 479 -4.35 0.79 33.83
N LEU A 480 -3.38 0.18 34.50
CA LEU A 480 -2.10 -0.20 33.90
C LEU A 480 -2.15 -1.56 33.16
N ASN A 481 -3.09 -2.42 33.46
CA ASN A 481 -3.16 -3.79 32.92
C ASN A 481 -3.13 -3.86 31.39
N PRO A 482 -3.85 -3.02 30.62
CA PRO A 482 -3.76 -3.05 29.17
C PRO A 482 -2.35 -2.81 28.62
N PHE A 483 -1.50 -2.10 29.34
CA PHE A 483 -0.14 -1.74 28.95
C PHE A 483 0.91 -2.73 29.44
N ALA A 484 0.75 -3.24 30.67
CA ALA A 484 1.71 -4.11 31.33
C ALA A 484 0.99 -5.28 32.07
N PRO A 485 0.43 -6.25 31.31
CA PRO A 485 -0.46 -7.27 31.87
C PRO A 485 0.19 -8.21 32.87
N HIS A 486 1.46 -8.60 32.67
CA HIS A 486 2.08 -9.62 33.51
C HIS A 486 2.35 -9.11 34.93
N ILE A 487 3.01 -7.96 35.06
CA ILE A 487 3.30 -7.39 36.38
C ILE A 487 2.04 -7.03 37.16
N THR A 488 1.02 -6.53 36.44
CA THR A 488 -0.24 -6.12 37.10
C THR A 488 -1.09 -7.29 37.53
N GLU A 489 -1.18 -8.38 36.76
CA GLU A 489 -1.87 -9.61 37.16
C GLU A 489 -1.19 -10.23 38.38
N GLU A 490 0.13 -10.37 38.41
CA GLU A 490 0.89 -10.93 39.54
C GLU A 490 0.64 -10.16 40.85
N LEU A 491 0.74 -8.83 40.78
CA LEU A 491 0.48 -7.97 41.94
C LEU A 491 -0.98 -8.02 42.37
N TYR A 492 -1.91 -8.08 41.44
CA TYR A 492 -3.34 -8.13 41.76
C TYR A 492 -3.74 -9.46 42.41
N GLU A 493 -3.32 -10.58 41.84
CA GLU A 493 -3.58 -11.90 42.39
C GLU A 493 -3.05 -12.01 43.82
N THR A 494 -1.81 -11.53 44.03
CA THR A 494 -1.14 -11.61 45.34
C THR A 494 -1.82 -10.78 46.44
N TYR A 495 -2.21 -9.53 46.12
CA TYR A 495 -2.61 -8.56 47.14
C TYR A 495 -4.09 -8.20 47.15
N CYS A 496 -4.81 -8.43 46.05
CA CYS A 496 -6.23 -8.12 45.90
C CYS A 496 -7.10 -9.37 45.78
N GLY A 497 -6.51 -10.48 45.29
CA GLY A 497 -7.20 -11.73 44.99
C GLY A 497 -8.06 -11.71 43.73
N GLY A 498 -8.16 -12.86 43.08
CA GLY A 498 -8.90 -13.01 41.83
C GLY A 498 -8.07 -12.65 40.58
N ILE A 499 -8.74 -12.52 39.45
CA ILE A 499 -8.13 -12.30 38.12
C ILE A 499 -8.36 -10.85 37.73
N LEU A 500 -7.30 -10.11 37.43
CA LEU A 500 -7.37 -8.67 37.17
C LEU A 500 -8.12 -8.33 35.88
N HIS A 501 -7.85 -9.03 34.79
CA HIS A 501 -8.50 -8.75 33.49
C HIS A 501 -10.00 -9.09 33.45
N GLU A 502 -10.52 -9.78 34.45
CA GLU A 502 -11.95 -10.01 34.64
C GLU A 502 -12.64 -8.89 35.43
N GLN A 503 -11.87 -7.94 35.98
CA GLN A 503 -12.42 -6.85 36.76
C GLN A 503 -13.07 -5.78 35.87
N SER A 504 -14.11 -5.13 36.43
CA SER A 504 -14.74 -3.99 35.77
C SER A 504 -13.79 -2.79 35.69
N TRP A 505 -13.82 -2.09 34.57
CA TRP A 505 -13.08 -0.84 34.43
C TRP A 505 -13.57 0.20 35.45
N PRO A 506 -12.67 0.93 36.13
CA PRO A 506 -13.05 1.85 37.17
C PRO A 506 -13.84 3.05 36.61
N THR A 507 -14.83 3.50 37.37
CA THR A 507 -15.63 4.69 37.07
C THR A 507 -15.06 5.91 37.76
N TYR A 508 -15.37 7.09 37.25
CA TYR A 508 -14.97 8.36 37.84
C TYR A 508 -16.18 9.27 38.04
N ASP A 509 -16.05 10.17 39.02
CA ASP A 509 -17.01 11.24 39.28
C ASP A 509 -16.52 12.52 38.58
N GLU A 510 -17.35 13.07 37.70
CA GLU A 510 -17.02 14.29 36.92
C GLU A 510 -16.82 15.51 37.80
N GLU A 511 -17.52 15.63 38.94
CA GLU A 511 -17.35 16.75 39.85
C GLU A 511 -15.99 16.71 40.54
N LEU A 512 -15.52 15.52 40.89
CA LEU A 512 -14.19 15.33 41.47
C LEU A 512 -13.04 15.50 40.44
N CYS A 513 -13.36 15.48 39.14
CA CYS A 513 -12.37 15.74 38.10
C CYS A 513 -12.13 17.24 37.84
N LYS A 514 -13.01 18.13 38.31
CA LYS A 514 -12.89 19.56 38.07
C LYS A 514 -11.72 20.16 38.87
N GLU A 515 -10.92 21.00 38.21
CA GLU A 515 -9.92 21.83 38.90
C GLU A 515 -10.62 22.99 39.64
N ASP A 516 -10.09 23.37 40.79
CA ASP A 516 -10.55 24.58 41.48
C ASP A 516 -10.11 25.78 40.62
N THR A 517 -11.02 26.34 39.83
CA THR A 517 -10.78 27.58 39.08
C THR A 517 -10.69 28.73 40.05
N ILE A 518 -9.53 29.32 40.21
CA ILE A 518 -9.39 30.65 40.81
C ILE A 518 -9.69 31.65 39.69
N GLU A 519 -10.82 32.32 39.75
CA GLU A 519 -11.03 33.53 38.95
C GLU A 519 -9.99 34.58 39.42
N ILE A 520 -9.06 34.96 38.52
CA ILE A 520 -8.08 36.03 38.72
C ILE A 520 -8.66 37.29 38.11
#